data_5eed220a8b1c5f2384433565eb41f476
#
_entry.id   5eed220a8b1c5f2384433565eb41f476
#
_cell.length_a   1.000
_cell.length_b   1.000
_cell.length_c   1.000
_cell.angle_alpha   90.00
_cell.angle_beta   90.00
_cell.angle_gamma   90.00
#
_symmetry.space_group_name_H-M   'P 1'
#
loop_
_entity.id
_entity.type
_entity.pdbx_description
1 polymer ?
#
loop_
_entity_poly.entity_id
_entity_poly.type
_entity_poly.pdbx_seq_one_letter_code
_entity_poly.pdbx_strand_id
1 'polypeptide(L)'
;MQYISICAFFLDAFAHVTEAETGRAAGAKNWKRLLRAFRLTSELALAFSILLSVGFLLLGDQFIMMMTTDEATRATARSFLIWCALTPLLGMPSWQLDGLMIGATQGPLMRNAMIAALVIYLALDAVLRPAFGAHGLWLAFLAYYVARAGTLMVGWPGLKRSFVA
;
A
#
# COMPACT_ATOMS: atom_id res chain seq x y z
N MET A 1 -3.03 3.57 15.47
CA MET A 1 -3.38 2.45 14.57
C MET A 1 -4.70 2.68 13.81
N GLN A 2 -5.76 3.23 14.41
CA GLN A 2 -7.05 3.43 13.75
C GLN A 2 -7.00 4.30 12.47
N TYR A 3 -6.14 5.31 12.40
CA TYR A 3 -6.00 6.15 11.20
C TYR A 3 -5.52 5.37 9.97
N ILE A 4 -4.55 4.48 10.16
CA ILE A 4 -4.04 3.63 9.08
C ILE A 4 -5.14 2.71 8.57
N SER A 5 -5.97 2.18 9.48
CA SER A 5 -7.11 1.33 9.10
C SER A 5 -8.13 2.08 8.24
N ILE A 6 -8.46 3.33 8.59
CA ILE A 6 -9.37 4.16 7.78
C ILE A 6 -8.80 4.38 6.38
N CYS A 7 -7.52 4.74 6.26
CA CYS A 7 -6.87 4.89 4.96
C CYS A 7 -6.86 3.60 4.16
N ALA A 8 -6.56 2.47 4.82
CA ALA A 8 -6.55 1.17 4.19
C ALA A 8 -7.93 0.84 3.61
N PHE A 9 -9.02 1.03 4.36
CA PHE A 9 -10.38 0.78 3.86
C PHE A 9 -10.72 1.58 2.60
N PHE A 10 -10.35 2.86 2.55
CA PHE A 10 -10.61 3.67 1.37
C PHE A 10 -9.76 3.23 0.17
N LEU A 11 -8.50 2.94 0.38
CA LEU A 11 -7.60 2.52 -0.70
C LEU A 11 -7.87 1.07 -1.15
N ASP A 12 -8.34 0.20 -0.26
CA ASP A 12 -8.81 -1.14 -0.59
C ASP A 12 -10.01 -1.12 -1.54
N ALA A 13 -10.90 -0.11 -1.43
CA ALA A 13 -12.00 0.03 -2.38
C ALA A 13 -11.49 0.18 -3.83
N PHE A 14 -10.42 0.94 -4.04
CA PHE A 14 -9.81 1.06 -5.38
C PHE A 14 -9.12 -0.24 -5.81
N ALA A 15 -8.48 -0.95 -4.87
CA ALA A 15 -7.88 -2.25 -5.15
C ALA A 15 -8.94 -3.29 -5.55
N HIS A 16 -10.10 -3.30 -4.91
CA HIS A 16 -11.23 -4.17 -5.28
C HIS A 16 -11.81 -3.85 -6.66
N VAL A 17 -11.90 -2.56 -7.03
CA VAL A 17 -12.29 -2.19 -8.40
C VAL A 17 -11.26 -2.67 -9.40
N THR A 18 -9.96 -2.53 -9.09
CA THR A 18 -8.87 -3.05 -9.93
C THR A 18 -8.95 -4.56 -10.09
N GLU A 19 -9.21 -5.29 -9.00
CA GLU A 19 -9.39 -6.74 -8.99
C GLU A 19 -10.54 -7.15 -9.92
N ALA A 20 -11.73 -6.55 -9.76
CA ALA A 20 -12.91 -6.87 -10.55
C ALA A 20 -12.69 -6.61 -12.04
N GLU A 21 -12.14 -5.45 -12.42
CA GLU A 21 -11.88 -5.11 -13.81
C GLU A 21 -10.75 -5.96 -14.42
N THR A 22 -9.74 -6.30 -13.62
CA THR A 22 -8.68 -7.23 -14.03
C THR A 22 -9.24 -8.62 -14.29
N GLY A 23 -10.10 -9.14 -13.40
CA GLY A 23 -10.76 -10.44 -13.59
C GLY A 23 -11.59 -10.48 -14.88
N ARG A 24 -12.37 -9.42 -15.17
CA ARG A 24 -13.12 -9.29 -16.42
C ARG A 24 -12.21 -9.24 -17.65
N ALA A 25 -11.09 -8.51 -17.56
CA ALA A 25 -10.12 -8.41 -18.66
C ALA A 25 -9.39 -9.73 -18.88
N ALA A 26 -9.07 -10.45 -17.82
CA ALA A 26 -8.43 -11.77 -17.85
C ALA A 26 -9.36 -12.81 -18.51
N GLY A 27 -10.63 -12.87 -18.09
CA GLY A 27 -11.62 -13.74 -18.72
C GLY A 27 -11.84 -13.47 -20.21
N ALA A 28 -11.71 -12.20 -20.63
CA ALA A 28 -11.79 -11.78 -22.04
C ALA A 28 -10.45 -11.86 -22.78
N LYS A 29 -9.36 -12.30 -22.17
CA LYS A 29 -7.97 -12.28 -22.69
C LYS A 29 -7.57 -10.93 -23.29
N ASN A 30 -8.05 -9.81 -22.72
CA ASN A 30 -7.88 -8.48 -23.29
C ASN A 30 -6.87 -7.65 -22.48
N TRP A 31 -5.60 -7.74 -22.86
CA TRP A 31 -4.50 -7.01 -22.23
C TRP A 31 -4.68 -5.49 -22.27
N LYS A 32 -5.19 -4.93 -23.36
CA LYS A 32 -5.40 -3.47 -23.50
C LYS A 32 -6.46 -2.97 -22.52
N ARG A 33 -7.53 -3.76 -22.32
CA ARG A 33 -8.58 -3.44 -21.33
C ARG A 33 -8.00 -3.47 -19.91
N LEU A 34 -7.20 -4.49 -19.58
CA LEU A 34 -6.53 -4.59 -18.29
C LEU A 34 -5.67 -3.35 -18.01
N LEU A 35 -4.78 -2.98 -18.94
CA LEU A 35 -3.89 -1.82 -18.77
C LEU A 35 -4.67 -0.52 -18.57
N ARG A 36 -5.75 -0.31 -19.34
CA ARG A 36 -6.60 0.87 -19.19
C ARG A 36 -7.27 0.92 -17.83
N ALA A 37 -7.87 -0.18 -17.39
CA ALA A 37 -8.52 -0.28 -16.09
C ALA A 37 -7.53 -0.04 -14.96
N PHE A 38 -6.38 -0.75 -14.95
CA PHE A 38 -5.34 -0.60 -13.96
C PHE A 38 -4.80 0.84 -13.88
N ARG A 39 -4.58 1.48 -15.03
CA ARG A 39 -4.13 2.87 -15.08
C ARG A 39 -5.15 3.82 -14.45
N LEU A 40 -6.42 3.74 -14.87
CA LEU A 40 -7.48 4.62 -14.35
C LEU A 40 -7.69 4.46 -12.85
N THR A 41 -7.76 3.21 -12.36
CA THR A 41 -7.92 2.96 -10.92
C THR A 41 -6.70 3.41 -10.13
N SER A 42 -5.49 3.25 -10.67
CA SER A 42 -4.25 3.71 -10.02
C SER A 42 -4.14 5.25 -10.00
N GLU A 43 -4.56 5.95 -11.06
CA GLU A 43 -4.60 7.42 -11.09
C GLU A 43 -5.57 7.96 -10.02
N LEU A 44 -6.76 7.36 -9.88
CA LEU A 44 -7.73 7.73 -8.85
C LEU A 44 -7.22 7.40 -7.44
N ALA A 45 -6.65 6.21 -7.25
CA ALA A 45 -6.07 5.80 -5.99
C ALA A 45 -4.90 6.70 -5.57
N LEU A 46 -4.07 7.14 -6.53
CA LEU A 46 -2.99 8.10 -6.27
C LEU A 46 -3.53 9.46 -5.85
N ALA A 47 -4.50 10.00 -6.57
CA ALA A 47 -5.13 11.27 -6.21
C ALA A 47 -5.73 11.21 -4.81
N PHE A 48 -6.39 10.11 -4.47
CA PHE A 48 -6.98 9.91 -3.15
C PHE A 48 -5.93 9.70 -2.05
N SER A 49 -4.84 8.99 -2.32
CA SER A 49 -3.74 8.82 -1.36
C SER A 49 -3.01 10.14 -1.10
N ILE A 50 -2.86 11.01 -2.11
CA ILE A 50 -2.34 12.37 -1.92
C ILE A 50 -3.30 13.18 -1.03
N LEU A 51 -4.60 13.14 -1.31
CA LEU A 51 -5.61 13.83 -0.50
C LEU A 51 -5.57 13.39 0.97
N LEU A 52 -5.48 12.07 1.22
CA LEU A 52 -5.36 11.53 2.57
C LEU A 52 -4.06 11.97 3.25
N SER A 53 -2.93 11.90 2.55
CA SER A 53 -1.63 12.31 3.09
C SER A 53 -1.60 13.77 3.46
N VAL A 54 -2.10 14.64 2.59
CA VAL A 54 -2.24 16.09 2.86
C VAL A 54 -3.23 16.31 4.01
N GLY A 55 -4.36 15.61 4.02
CA GLY A 55 -5.34 15.67 5.09
C GLY A 55 -4.73 15.32 6.46
N PHE A 56 -3.91 14.27 6.54
CA PHE A 56 -3.19 13.93 7.76
C PHE A 56 -2.18 14.99 8.19
N LEU A 57 -1.46 15.58 7.25
CA LEU A 57 -0.50 16.64 7.58
C LEU A 57 -1.19 17.91 8.09
N LEU A 58 -2.34 18.26 7.53
CA LEU A 58 -3.05 19.51 7.87
C LEU A 58 -3.97 19.35 9.10
N LEU A 59 -4.66 18.23 9.22
CA LEU A 59 -5.70 17.99 10.22
C LEU A 59 -5.29 17.00 11.31
N GLY A 60 -4.15 16.33 11.17
CA GLY A 60 -3.72 15.27 12.07
C GLY A 60 -3.57 15.71 13.52
N ASP A 61 -3.10 16.92 13.76
CA ASP A 61 -3.00 17.46 15.13
C ASP A 61 -4.39 17.67 15.76
N GLN A 62 -5.35 18.17 14.99
CA GLN A 62 -6.73 18.33 15.46
C GLN A 62 -7.37 16.98 15.79
N PHE A 63 -7.13 15.96 14.95
CA PHE A 63 -7.59 14.60 15.23
C PHE A 63 -6.94 14.02 16.50
N ILE A 64 -5.64 14.24 16.71
CA ILE A 64 -4.95 13.80 17.93
C ILE A 64 -5.57 14.47 19.16
N MET A 65 -5.83 15.77 19.10
CA MET A 65 -6.47 16.51 20.20
C MET A 65 -7.87 16.01 20.55
N MET A 66 -8.62 15.55 19.54
CA MET A 66 -9.97 14.99 19.74
C MET A 66 -9.95 13.59 20.36
N MET A 67 -8.89 12.80 20.13
CA MET A 67 -8.84 11.40 20.54
C MET A 67 -8.30 11.19 21.94
N THR A 68 -7.50 12.10 22.47
CA THR A 68 -6.93 11.97 23.81
C THR A 68 -6.74 13.32 24.46
N THR A 69 -6.89 13.36 25.79
CA THR A 69 -6.61 14.54 26.62
C THR A 69 -5.22 14.48 27.25
N ASP A 70 -4.56 13.33 27.19
CA ASP A 70 -3.23 13.12 27.76
C ASP A 70 -2.13 13.75 26.90
N GLU A 71 -1.42 14.73 27.44
CA GLU A 71 -0.41 15.51 26.71
C GLU A 71 0.82 14.68 26.31
N ALA A 72 1.21 13.70 27.12
CA ALA A 72 2.33 12.82 26.79
C ALA A 72 2.00 11.94 25.56
N THR A 73 0.77 11.43 25.52
CA THR A 73 0.25 10.66 24.36
C THR A 73 0.15 11.53 23.11
N ARG A 74 -0.31 12.79 23.25
CA ARG A 74 -0.37 13.77 22.14
C ARG A 74 1.01 14.04 21.55
N ALA A 75 1.99 14.34 22.41
CA ALA A 75 3.36 14.61 21.98
C ALA A 75 3.95 13.43 21.21
N THR A 76 3.74 12.21 21.72
CA THR A 76 4.17 10.98 21.05
C THR A 76 3.46 10.81 19.71
N ALA A 77 2.14 10.98 19.64
CA ALA A 77 1.37 10.84 18.40
C ALA A 77 1.81 11.84 17.33
N ARG A 78 2.10 13.09 17.71
CA ARG A 78 2.64 14.12 16.81
C ARG A 78 3.96 13.72 16.16
N SER A 79 4.87 13.11 16.93
CA SER A 79 6.17 12.68 16.40
C SER A 79 6.07 11.58 15.34
N PHE A 80 4.95 10.82 15.32
CA PHE A 80 4.70 9.76 14.36
C PHE A 80 3.73 10.15 13.23
N LEU A 81 3.18 11.36 13.25
CA LEU A 81 2.18 11.82 12.27
C LEU A 81 2.71 11.78 10.83
N ILE A 82 3.98 12.13 10.63
CA ILE A 82 4.63 12.09 9.31
C ILE A 82 4.62 10.69 8.71
N TRP A 83 4.83 9.66 9.52
CA TRP A 83 4.82 8.27 9.07
C TRP A 83 3.41 7.82 8.64
N CYS A 84 2.40 8.24 9.41
CA CYS A 84 1.00 8.00 9.05
C CYS A 84 0.62 8.69 7.74
N ALA A 85 1.11 9.92 7.51
CA ALA A 85 0.86 10.65 6.28
C ALA A 85 1.55 10.04 5.06
N LEU A 86 2.75 9.45 5.23
CA LEU A 86 3.47 8.79 4.14
C LEU A 86 2.90 7.41 3.78
N THR A 87 2.22 6.74 4.72
CA THR A 87 1.70 5.37 4.52
C THR A 87 0.75 5.26 3.31
N PRO A 88 -0.25 6.13 3.09
CA PRO A 88 -1.13 6.05 1.92
C PRO A 88 -0.36 6.14 0.60
N LEU A 89 0.64 7.02 0.51
CA LEU A 89 1.43 7.23 -0.71
C LEU A 89 2.32 6.04 -1.04
N LEU A 90 3.03 5.51 -0.04
CA LEU A 90 3.98 4.41 -0.24
C LEU A 90 3.29 3.04 -0.27
N GLY A 91 2.12 2.93 0.36
CA GLY A 91 1.31 1.71 0.38
C GLY A 91 0.47 1.53 -0.89
N MET A 92 -0.03 2.62 -1.48
CA MET A 92 -0.94 2.59 -2.63
C MET A 92 -0.44 1.71 -3.78
N PRO A 93 0.82 1.78 -4.25
CA PRO A 93 1.30 0.94 -5.34
C PRO A 93 1.20 -0.56 -5.04
N SER A 94 1.49 -0.97 -3.80
CA SER A 94 1.40 -2.38 -3.42
C SER A 94 -0.05 -2.87 -3.39
N TRP A 95 -0.98 -2.09 -2.85
CA TRP A 95 -2.40 -2.45 -2.80
C TRP A 95 -3.04 -2.52 -4.19
N GLN A 96 -2.68 -1.59 -5.10
CA GLN A 96 -3.15 -1.63 -6.49
C GLN A 96 -2.61 -2.86 -7.24
N LEU A 97 -1.33 -3.21 -7.03
CA LEU A 97 -0.74 -4.41 -7.62
C LEU A 97 -1.33 -5.69 -7.02
N ASP A 98 -1.69 -5.70 -5.74
CA ASP A 98 -2.39 -6.83 -5.12
C ASP A 98 -3.75 -7.06 -5.81
N GLY A 99 -4.58 -6.03 -5.96
CA GLY A 99 -5.85 -6.12 -6.68
C GLY A 99 -5.68 -6.63 -8.11
N LEU A 100 -4.65 -6.14 -8.82
CA LEU A 100 -4.30 -6.62 -10.16
C LEU A 100 -3.98 -8.12 -10.16
N MET A 101 -3.13 -8.58 -9.24
CA MET A 101 -2.67 -9.97 -9.20
C MET A 101 -3.77 -10.93 -8.73
N ILE A 102 -4.63 -10.49 -7.80
CA ILE A 102 -5.81 -11.27 -7.37
C ILE A 102 -6.76 -11.44 -8.55
N GLY A 103 -7.14 -10.35 -9.23
CA GLY A 103 -8.02 -10.40 -10.40
C GLY A 103 -7.47 -11.25 -11.54
N ALA A 104 -6.14 -11.29 -11.71
CA ALA A 104 -5.46 -12.14 -12.67
C ALA A 104 -5.16 -13.57 -12.18
N THR A 105 -5.64 -13.94 -10.99
CA THR A 105 -5.44 -15.27 -10.37
C THR A 105 -3.97 -15.69 -10.19
N GLN A 106 -3.07 -14.74 -9.96
CA GLN A 106 -1.62 -14.95 -9.80
C GLN A 106 -1.23 -15.29 -8.35
N GLY A 107 -1.95 -16.20 -7.70
CA GLY A 107 -1.77 -16.57 -6.29
C GLY A 107 -0.35 -16.99 -5.90
N PRO A 108 0.34 -17.88 -6.65
CA PRO A 108 1.72 -18.26 -6.35
C PRO A 108 2.70 -17.09 -6.38
N LEU A 109 2.53 -16.16 -7.33
CA LEU A 109 3.35 -14.95 -7.42
C LEU A 109 3.14 -14.05 -6.21
N MET A 110 1.89 -13.82 -5.83
CA MET A 110 1.54 -13.00 -4.65
C MET A 110 2.14 -13.59 -3.37
N ARG A 111 1.99 -14.89 -3.16
CA ARG A 111 2.57 -15.57 -2.01
C ARG A 111 4.07 -15.36 -1.93
N ASN A 112 4.78 -15.57 -3.05
CA ASN A 112 6.23 -15.45 -3.08
C ASN A 112 6.67 -13.99 -2.85
N ALA A 113 5.95 -13.02 -3.45
CA ALA A 113 6.19 -11.60 -3.22
C ALA A 113 5.96 -11.19 -1.76
N MET A 114 4.91 -11.71 -1.11
CA MET A 114 4.65 -11.48 0.31
C MET A 114 5.76 -12.04 1.20
N ILE A 115 6.22 -13.26 0.94
CA ILE A 115 7.31 -13.88 1.71
C ILE A 115 8.59 -13.05 1.54
N ALA A 116 8.95 -12.66 0.31
CA ALA A 116 10.12 -11.86 0.05
C ALA A 116 10.05 -10.48 0.75
N ALA A 117 8.91 -9.79 0.65
CA ALA A 117 8.71 -8.52 1.32
C ALA A 117 8.75 -8.64 2.86
N LEU A 118 8.19 -9.74 3.41
CA LEU A 118 8.26 -10.01 4.85
C LEU A 118 9.70 -10.24 5.32
N VAL A 119 10.50 -11.01 4.58
CA VAL A 119 11.92 -11.23 4.91
C VAL A 119 12.69 -9.92 4.89
N ILE A 120 12.45 -9.06 3.88
CA ILE A 120 13.05 -7.72 3.80
C ILE A 120 12.64 -6.88 5.00
N TYR A 121 11.36 -6.89 5.36
CA TYR A 121 10.84 -6.16 6.53
C TYR A 121 11.53 -6.61 7.82
N LEU A 122 11.59 -7.91 8.08
CA LEU A 122 12.20 -8.44 9.31
C LEU A 122 13.70 -8.12 9.39
N ALA A 123 14.42 -8.19 8.26
CA ALA A 123 15.82 -7.82 8.19
C ALA A 123 16.03 -6.33 8.47
N LEU A 124 15.20 -5.47 7.87
CA LEU A 124 15.25 -4.03 8.10
C LEU A 124 14.85 -3.66 9.54
N ASP A 125 13.81 -4.28 10.08
CA ASP A 125 13.38 -4.05 11.46
C ASP A 125 14.50 -4.43 12.47
N ALA A 126 15.16 -5.56 12.25
CA ALA A 126 16.26 -6.01 13.10
C ALA A 126 17.45 -5.04 13.10
N VAL A 127 17.67 -4.29 12.04
CA VAL A 127 18.76 -3.31 11.93
C VAL A 127 18.30 -1.90 12.35
N LEU A 128 17.13 -1.47 11.90
CA LEU A 128 16.68 -0.09 12.09
C LEU A 128 16.07 0.16 13.46
N ARG A 129 15.39 -0.83 14.04
CA ARG A 129 14.79 -0.67 15.36
C ARG A 129 15.82 -0.44 16.47
N PRO A 130 16.96 -1.16 16.58
CA PRO A 130 17.99 -0.87 17.56
C PRO A 130 18.65 0.51 17.36
N ALA A 131 18.78 0.96 16.10
CA ALA A 131 19.42 2.23 15.75
C ALA A 131 18.50 3.45 15.96
N PHE A 132 17.21 3.35 15.61
CA PHE A 132 16.26 4.48 15.55
C PHE A 132 15.00 4.27 16.40
N GLY A 133 14.94 3.22 17.22
CA GLY A 133 13.78 2.92 18.07
C GLY A 133 12.49 2.77 17.26
N ALA A 134 11.41 3.42 17.72
CA ALA A 134 10.10 3.37 17.07
C ALA A 134 10.09 3.99 15.67
N HIS A 135 10.93 4.97 15.39
CA HIS A 135 11.08 5.51 14.01
C HIS A 135 11.70 4.48 13.06
N GLY A 136 12.62 3.64 13.55
CA GLY A 136 13.18 2.53 12.79
C GLY A 136 12.13 1.49 12.38
N LEU A 137 11.20 1.17 13.29
CA LEU A 137 10.05 0.31 12.99
C LEU A 137 9.18 0.88 11.86
N TRP A 138 8.88 2.18 11.90
CA TRP A 138 8.10 2.84 10.86
C TRP A 138 8.82 2.85 9.50
N LEU A 139 10.13 3.10 9.51
CA LEU A 139 10.96 3.02 8.29
C LEU A 139 10.92 1.61 7.68
N ALA A 140 11.10 0.57 8.49
CA ALA A 140 11.01 -0.81 8.03
C ALA A 140 9.61 -1.13 7.47
N PHE A 141 8.56 -0.62 8.12
CA PHE A 141 7.17 -0.80 7.69
C PHE A 141 6.88 -0.11 6.34
N LEU A 142 7.33 1.11 6.12
CA LEU A 142 7.19 1.78 4.83
C LEU A 142 8.04 1.11 3.74
N ALA A 143 9.26 0.67 4.08
CA ALA A 143 10.11 -0.10 3.17
C ALA A 143 9.46 -1.44 2.77
N TYR A 144 8.69 -2.07 3.64
CA TYR A 144 7.90 -3.26 3.32
C TYR A 144 6.93 -3.01 2.16
N TYR A 145 6.18 -1.90 2.16
CA TYR A 145 5.26 -1.58 1.06
C TYR A 145 6.00 -1.37 -0.27
N VAL A 146 7.14 -0.68 -0.23
CA VAL A 146 7.97 -0.46 -1.42
C VAL A 146 8.54 -1.79 -1.94
N ALA A 147 9.09 -2.62 -1.04
CA ALA A 147 9.59 -3.95 -1.39
C ALA A 147 8.49 -4.85 -1.96
N ARG A 148 7.27 -4.82 -1.37
CA ARG A 148 6.12 -5.57 -1.85
C ARG A 148 5.72 -5.14 -3.26
N ALA A 149 5.62 -3.84 -3.53
CA ALA A 149 5.34 -3.34 -4.87
C ALA A 149 6.42 -3.78 -5.87
N GLY A 150 7.70 -3.66 -5.49
CA GLY A 150 8.83 -4.08 -6.33
C GLY A 150 8.81 -5.57 -6.66
N THR A 151 8.58 -6.42 -5.66
CA THR A 151 8.52 -7.88 -5.86
C THR A 151 7.33 -8.32 -6.71
N LEU A 152 6.16 -7.65 -6.58
CA LEU A 152 5.01 -7.89 -7.44
C LEU A 152 5.27 -7.46 -8.89
N MET A 153 5.99 -6.35 -9.09
CA MET A 153 6.36 -5.88 -10.44
C MET A 153 7.32 -6.82 -11.17
N VAL A 154 8.15 -7.58 -10.45
CA VAL A 154 8.99 -8.62 -11.07
C VAL A 154 8.13 -9.68 -11.78
N GLY A 155 6.92 -9.94 -11.31
CA GLY A 155 5.96 -10.85 -11.94
C GLY A 155 5.23 -10.32 -13.17
N TRP A 156 5.35 -9.02 -13.46
CA TRP A 156 4.64 -8.37 -14.57
C TRP A 156 4.85 -9.03 -15.95
N PRO A 157 6.07 -9.44 -16.34
CA PRO A 157 6.29 -10.13 -17.61
C PRO A 157 5.56 -11.49 -17.70
N GLY A 158 5.46 -12.22 -16.58
CA GLY A 158 4.69 -13.45 -16.50
C GLY A 158 3.20 -13.23 -16.68
N LEU A 159 2.66 -12.21 -16.02
CA LEU A 159 1.27 -11.79 -16.18
C LEU A 159 0.96 -11.44 -17.65
N LYS A 160 1.82 -10.65 -18.30
CA LYS A 160 1.62 -10.30 -19.71
C LYS A 160 1.57 -11.53 -20.63
N ARG A 161 2.43 -12.52 -20.38
CA ARG A 161 2.44 -13.77 -21.18
C ARG A 161 1.14 -14.54 -21.07
N SER A 162 0.50 -14.58 -19.89
CA SER A 162 -0.78 -15.29 -19.70
C SER A 162 -1.96 -14.69 -20.47
N PHE A 163 -1.83 -13.45 -20.98
CA PHE A 163 -2.84 -12.80 -21.82
C PHE A 163 -2.59 -12.97 -23.31
N VAL A 164 -1.38 -13.34 -23.71
CA VAL A 164 -0.97 -13.46 -25.11
C VAL A 164 -0.97 -14.93 -25.56
N ALA A 165 -0.87 -15.85 -24.61
CA ALA A 165 -1.05 -17.29 -24.83
C ALA A 165 -2.54 -17.64 -24.88
#